data_0fe88a2c71906ec72ba5aa4b27dc8330
#
_entry.id   0fe88a2c71906ec72ba5aa4b27dc8330
#
_cell.length_a   1.000
_cell.length_b   1.000
_cell.length_c   1.000
_cell.angle_alpha   90.00
_cell.angle_beta   90.00
_cell.angle_gamma   90.00
#
_symmetry.space_group_name_H-M   'P 1'
#
loop_
_entity.id
_entity.type
_entity.pdbx_description
1 polymer ?
#
loop_
_entity_poly.entity_id
_entity_poly.type
_entity_poly.pdbx_seq_one_letter_code
_entity_poly.pdbx_strand_id
1 'polypeptide(L)'
;MAERVLVTGAGGFIGSHVVERLIQEGYHVRAFVRYVSNGSIGNLVWLPPDMATELELVRGDVRDPDAVRQACRGCSLVLHLAASISI
;
A
#
# COMPACT_ATOMS: atom_id res chain seq x y z
N MET A 1 -17.47 7.38 9.21
CA MET A 1 -16.77 6.24 8.60
C MET A 1 -15.40 6.70 8.15
N ALA A 2 -14.41 5.86 8.34
CA ALA A 2 -13.05 6.18 7.93
C ALA A 2 -12.93 6.10 6.40
N GLU A 3 -12.19 7.02 5.82
CA GLU A 3 -11.87 6.97 4.40
C GLU A 3 -10.88 5.86 4.12
N ARG A 4 -11.00 5.26 2.96
CA ARG A 4 -10.06 4.25 2.47
C ARG A 4 -9.04 4.92 1.54
N VAL A 5 -7.78 4.70 1.85
CA VAL A 5 -6.66 5.30 1.11
C VAL A 5 -5.86 4.19 0.46
N LEU A 6 -5.64 4.29 -0.84
CA LEU A 6 -4.71 3.41 -1.55
C LEU A 6 -3.32 4.04 -1.50
N VAL A 7 -2.34 3.27 -1.06
CA VAL A 7 -0.94 3.70 -1.06
C VAL A 7 -0.16 2.76 -1.98
N THR A 8 0.35 3.29 -3.08
CA THR A 8 1.27 2.53 -3.94
C THR A 8 2.69 2.72 -3.44
N GLY A 9 3.56 1.75 -3.71
CA GLY A 9 4.91 1.78 -3.17
C GLY A 9 4.94 1.61 -1.66
N ALA A 10 3.90 0.98 -1.11
CA ALA A 10 3.72 0.89 0.33
C ALA A 10 4.80 0.10 1.04
N GLY A 11 5.46 -0.81 0.34
CA GLY A 11 6.56 -1.60 0.93
C GLY A 11 7.90 -0.89 0.98
N GLY A 12 8.02 0.28 0.35
CA GLY A 12 9.23 1.06 0.39
C GLY A 12 9.43 1.76 1.73
N PHE A 13 10.59 2.39 1.89
CA PHE A 13 10.91 3.07 3.14
C PHE A 13 9.92 4.19 3.44
N ILE A 14 9.71 5.10 2.49
CA ILE A 14 8.78 6.21 2.69
C ILE A 14 7.35 5.69 2.74
N GLY A 15 6.98 4.78 1.83
CA GLY A 15 5.63 4.25 1.76
C GLY A 15 5.19 3.56 3.04
N SER A 16 6.07 2.77 3.65
CA SER A 16 5.72 2.08 4.89
C SER A 16 5.49 3.04 6.05
N HIS A 17 6.25 4.13 6.13
CA HIS A 17 6.02 5.15 7.14
C HIS A 17 4.72 5.90 6.90
N VAL A 18 4.39 6.18 5.65
CA VAL A 18 3.11 6.81 5.29
C VAL A 18 1.94 5.91 5.69
N VAL A 19 2.04 4.61 5.41
CA VAL A 19 1.01 3.64 5.80
C VAL A 19 0.80 3.65 7.30
N GLU A 20 1.88 3.58 8.06
CA GLU A 20 1.80 3.60 9.52
C GLU A 20 1.10 4.86 10.03
N ARG A 21 1.48 6.01 9.49
CA ARG A 21 0.89 7.29 9.90
C ARG A 21 -0.60 7.35 9.56
N LEU A 22 -0.99 6.88 8.38
CA LEU A 22 -2.40 6.88 7.98
C LEU A 22 -3.23 5.99 8.91
N ILE A 23 -2.73 4.83 9.28
CA ILE A 23 -3.42 3.94 10.20
C ILE A 23 -3.59 4.62 11.57
N GLN A 24 -2.54 5.28 12.05
CA GLN A 24 -2.58 6.01 13.31
C GLN A 24 -3.63 7.13 13.29
N GLU A 25 -3.82 7.74 12.13
CA GLU A 25 -4.81 8.82 11.97
C GLU A 25 -6.23 8.32 11.73
N GLY A 26 -6.44 7.01 11.71
CA GLY A 26 -7.78 6.42 11.61
C GLY A 26 -8.25 6.08 10.21
N TYR A 27 -7.38 6.17 9.20
CA TYR A 27 -7.73 5.79 7.85
C TYR A 27 -7.69 4.27 7.68
N HIS A 28 -8.54 3.77 6.79
CA HIS A 28 -8.39 2.41 6.27
C HIS A 28 -7.39 2.44 5.13
N VAL A 29 -6.32 1.67 5.24
CA VAL A 29 -5.26 1.70 4.25
C VAL A 29 -5.30 0.43 3.42
N ARG A 30 -5.32 0.60 2.11
CA ARG A 30 -5.06 -0.47 1.15
C ARG A 30 -3.65 -0.25 0.62
N ALA A 31 -2.75 -1.16 0.97
CA ALA A 31 -1.35 -1.08 0.58
C ALA A 31 -1.13 -1.87 -0.70
N PHE A 32 -0.70 -1.19 -1.76
CA PHE A 32 -0.35 -1.81 -3.02
C PHE A 32 1.16 -2.04 -3.04
N VAL A 33 1.56 -3.29 -3.00
CA VAL A 33 2.96 -3.67 -2.96
C VAL A 33 3.32 -4.46 -4.20
N ARG A 34 4.58 -4.36 -4.61
CA ARG A 34 5.08 -5.07 -5.75
C ARG A 34 5.01 -6.58 -5.49
N TYR A 35 4.54 -7.34 -6.48
CA TYR A 35 4.59 -8.78 -6.40
C TYR A 35 6.04 -9.24 -6.56
N VAL A 36 6.51 -10.04 -5.60
CA VAL A 36 7.82 -10.67 -5.67
C VAL A 36 7.67 -12.16 -5.35
N SER A 37 8.51 -12.98 -5.94
CA SER A 37 8.37 -14.43 -5.88
C SER A 37 8.45 -15.01 -4.47
N ASN A 38 9.16 -14.34 -3.56
CA ASN A 38 9.28 -14.80 -2.18
C ASN A 38 8.16 -14.25 -1.26
N GLY A 39 7.20 -13.52 -1.82
CA GLY A 39 6.08 -12.98 -1.06
C GLY A 39 6.41 -11.81 -0.13
N SER A 40 7.60 -11.23 -0.27
CA SER A 40 8.03 -10.13 0.60
C SER A 40 7.09 -8.93 0.47
N ILE A 41 6.77 -8.31 1.59
CA ILE A 41 5.98 -7.07 1.64
C ILE A 41 6.88 -5.87 1.99
N GLY A 42 8.18 -6.04 1.91
CA GLY A 42 9.14 -4.97 2.16
C GLY A 42 9.10 -4.50 3.60
N ASN A 43 9.18 -3.20 3.78
CA ASN A 43 9.24 -2.61 5.12
C ASN A 43 7.92 -2.68 5.89
N LEU A 44 6.83 -3.11 5.26
CA LEU A 44 5.58 -3.33 5.98
C LEU A 44 5.68 -4.45 7.02
N VAL A 45 6.69 -5.31 6.91
CA VAL A 45 6.94 -6.36 7.90
C VAL A 45 7.20 -5.78 9.29
N TRP A 46 7.62 -4.53 9.38
CA TRP A 46 7.93 -3.85 10.64
C TRP A 46 6.72 -3.19 11.31
N LEU A 47 5.54 -3.25 10.68
CA LEU A 47 4.34 -2.69 11.32
C LEU A 47 4.01 -3.44 12.60
N PRO A 48 3.62 -2.72 13.67
CA PRO A 48 3.11 -3.38 14.87
C PRO A 48 1.93 -4.29 14.54
N PRO A 49 1.77 -5.44 15.23
CA PRO A 49 0.72 -6.40 14.89
C PRO A 49 -0.70 -5.81 14.92
N ASP A 50 -1.00 -4.90 15.82
CA ASP A 50 -2.31 -4.25 15.88
C ASP A 50 -2.58 -3.38 14.68
N MET A 51 -1.56 -2.74 14.12
CA MET A 51 -1.69 -1.96 12.88
C MET A 51 -1.76 -2.87 11.66
N ALA A 52 -1.04 -3.98 11.68
CA ALA A 52 -1.03 -4.91 10.55
C ALA A 52 -2.42 -5.50 10.29
N THR A 53 -3.24 -5.68 11.33
CA THR A 53 -4.60 -6.17 11.18
C THR A 53 -5.54 -5.15 10.53
N GLU A 54 -5.17 -3.87 10.56
CA GLU A 54 -5.95 -2.80 9.94
C GLU A 54 -5.60 -2.58 8.47
N LEU A 55 -4.64 -3.33 7.96
CA LEU A 55 -4.09 -3.13 6.63
C LEU A 55 -4.72 -4.11 5.65
N GLU A 56 -5.18 -3.59 4.51
CA GLU A 56 -5.57 -4.41 3.38
C GLU A 56 -4.38 -4.45 2.41
N LEU A 57 -3.93 -5.65 2.07
CA LEU A 57 -2.73 -5.83 1.25
C LEU A 57 -3.11 -6.29 -0.15
N VAL A 58 -2.64 -5.58 -1.16
CA VAL A 58 -2.83 -5.92 -2.57
C VAL A 58 -1.46 -6.02 -3.23
N ARG A 59 -1.20 -7.13 -3.89
CA ARG A 59 0.04 -7.32 -4.64
C ARG A 59 -0.22 -7.15 -6.13
N GLY A 60 0.67 -6.41 -6.77
CA GLY A 60 0.55 -6.19 -8.21
C GLY A 60 1.68 -5.33 -8.75
N ASP A 61 1.57 -5.02 -10.03
CA ASP A 61 2.52 -4.17 -10.73
C ASP A 61 1.84 -2.86 -11.09
N VAL A 62 2.43 -1.74 -10.67
CA VAL A 62 1.86 -0.42 -10.96
C VAL A 62 1.86 -0.09 -12.45
N ARG A 63 2.61 -0.87 -13.25
CA ARG A 63 2.58 -0.73 -14.70
C ARG A 63 1.38 -1.42 -15.35
N ASP A 64 0.66 -2.25 -14.59
CA ASP A 64 -0.55 -2.92 -15.07
C ASP A 64 -1.76 -2.05 -14.77
N PRO A 65 -2.36 -1.40 -15.80
CA PRO A 65 -3.48 -0.49 -15.54
C PRO A 65 -4.70 -1.18 -14.97
N ASP A 66 -4.93 -2.45 -15.29
CA ASP A 66 -6.07 -3.18 -14.74
C ASP A 66 -5.88 -3.47 -13.25
N ALA A 67 -4.68 -3.84 -12.85
CA ALA A 67 -4.37 -4.08 -11.43
C ALA A 67 -4.55 -2.80 -10.63
N VAL A 68 -4.06 -1.67 -11.15
CA VAL A 68 -4.19 -0.37 -10.49
C VAL A 68 -5.65 0.04 -10.40
N ARG A 69 -6.41 -0.14 -11.49
CA ARG A 69 -7.84 0.21 -11.50
C ARG A 69 -8.61 -0.58 -10.46
N GLN A 70 -8.35 -1.87 -10.36
CA GLN A 70 -9.01 -2.71 -9.36
C GLN A 70 -8.60 -2.30 -7.94
N ALA A 71 -7.34 -1.95 -7.73
CA ALA A 71 -6.85 -1.52 -6.44
C ALA A 71 -7.49 -0.20 -5.98
N CYS A 72 -7.87 0.66 -6.92
CA CYS A 72 -8.51 1.94 -6.61
C CYS A 72 -9.97 1.79 -6.19
N ARG A 73 -10.60 0.65 -6.41
CA ARG A 73 -12.03 0.48 -6.13
C ARG A 73 -12.31 0.67 -4.65
N GLY A 74 -13.27 1.55 -4.35
CA GLY A 74 -13.68 1.82 -2.98
C GLY A 74 -12.74 2.73 -2.22
N CYS A 75 -11.67 3.22 -2.84
CA CYS A 75 -10.78 4.18 -2.22
C CYS A 75 -11.17 5.59 -2.60
N SER A 76 -11.18 6.48 -1.62
CA SER A 76 -11.48 7.89 -1.84
C SER A 76 -10.22 8.72 -2.10
N LEU A 77 -9.06 8.21 -1.70
CA LEU A 77 -7.78 8.88 -1.87
C LEU A 77 -6.74 7.89 -2.39
N VAL A 78 -5.81 8.40 -3.18
CA VAL A 78 -4.68 7.61 -3.67
C VAL A 78 -3.40 8.39 -3.41
N LEU A 79 -2.47 7.77 -2.70
CA LEU A 79 -1.11 8.29 -2.54
C LEU A 79 -0.18 7.42 -3.38
N HIS A 80 0.28 7.97 -4.48
CA HIS A 80 1.06 7.23 -5.47
C HIS A 80 2.55 7.46 -5.21
N LEU A 81 3.16 6.57 -4.46
CA LEU A 81 4.56 6.66 -4.08
C LEU A 81 5.44 5.67 -4.84
N ALA A 82 4.83 4.77 -5.61
CA ALA A 82 5.58 3.82 -6.41
C ALA A 82 6.27 4.55 -7.56
N ALA A 83 7.52 4.18 -7.81
CA ALA A 83 8.26 4.64 -8.96
C ALA A 83 8.73 3.44 -9.76
N SER A 84 8.62 3.52 -11.09
CA SER A 84 9.23 2.56 -11.98
C SER A 84 10.52 3.20 -12.49
N ILE A 85 11.65 2.61 -12.11
CA ILE A 85 12.96 3.11 -12.55
C ILE A 85 13.47 2.17 -13.61
N SER A 86 13.71 2.72 -14.78
CA SER A 86 14.33 2.01 -15.87
C SER A 86 15.77 2.52 -16.03
N ILE A 87 16.68 1.62 -15.93
CA ILE A 87 18.10 1.96 -16.06
C ILE A 87 18.62 1.42 -17.38
#